data_95cafab17c3483cc0c4a09dfca08442a
#
_entry.id   95cafab17c3483cc0c4a09dfca08442a
#
_cell.length_a   1.000
_cell.length_b   1.000
_cell.length_c   1.000
_cell.angle_alpha   90.00
_cell.angle_beta   90.00
_cell.angle_gamma   90.00
#
_symmetry.space_group_name_H-M   'P 1'
#
loop_
_entity.id
_entity.type
_entity.pdbx_description
1 polymer ?
#
loop_
_entity_poly.entity_id
_entity_poly.type
_entity_poly.pdbx_seq_one_letter_code
_entity_poly.pdbx_strand_id
1 'polypeptide(L)'
;MKHSTKLLMTTLISALIVACGGGGGGGGSTTPPAPAPTPSVQVLDNTADIVAERDFSFDIGEKITLSVNYTGSTEGALHLYSKAAYTTANGDVIADPTSRVTTLYPNMAGDVELEVNGNWTHLYAQWXPMSAQESEQNWSIALNNSNNNYHIDF
;
A
#
# COMPACT_ATOMS: atom_id res chain seq x y z
N MET A 1 12.09 14.30 55.88
CA MET A 1 12.82 13.09 56.31
C MET A 1 12.75 12.09 55.19
N LYS A 2 13.82 11.99 54.37
CA LYS A 2 14.77 10.86 54.23
C LYS A 2 14.06 9.59 53.74
N HIS A 3 14.41 8.87 52.70
CA HIS A 3 15.74 8.53 52.20
C HIS A 3 15.68 8.18 50.68
N SER A 4 16.74 8.56 50.02
CA SER A 4 17.07 8.10 48.68
C SER A 4 17.68 6.68 48.76
N THR A 5 17.26 5.81 47.85
CA THR A 5 17.99 4.57 47.63
C THR A 5 18.30 4.49 46.13
N LYS A 6 19.57 4.70 45.82
CA LYS A 6 20.10 4.51 44.48
C LYS A 6 20.41 3.04 44.31
N LEU A 7 19.75 2.37 43.41
CA LEU A 7 20.12 1.01 43.02
C LEU A 7 20.86 1.06 41.70
N LEU A 8 22.14 0.82 41.78
CA LEU A 8 23.02 0.70 40.63
C LEU A 8 22.87 -0.73 40.08
N MET A 9 22.32 -0.85 38.91
CA MET A 9 22.21 -2.15 38.26
C MET A 9 23.18 -2.21 37.10
N THR A 10 24.29 -2.89 37.31
CA THR A 10 25.33 -3.13 36.31
C THR A 10 24.89 -4.31 35.44
N THR A 11 24.57 -4.03 34.17
CA THR A 11 24.26 -5.09 33.21
C THR A 11 25.53 -5.59 32.53
N LEU A 12 25.81 -6.83 32.76
CA LEU A 12 26.93 -7.55 32.14
C LEU A 12 26.50 -8.02 30.75
N ILE A 13 27.15 -7.50 29.74
CA ILE A 13 26.94 -7.92 28.36
C ILE A 13 27.86 -9.09 28.07
N SER A 14 27.29 -10.29 27.97
CA SER A 14 28.02 -11.47 27.56
C SER A 14 27.87 -11.69 26.07
N ALA A 15 28.94 -11.50 25.33
CA ALA A 15 29.00 -11.80 23.91
C ALA A 15 29.29 -13.29 23.73
N LEU A 16 28.33 -14.03 23.24
CA LEU A 16 28.52 -15.44 22.89
C LEU A 16 28.94 -15.53 21.43
N ILE A 17 30.23 -15.77 21.23
CA ILE A 17 30.78 -16.13 19.94
C ILE A 17 30.65 -17.64 19.80
N VAL A 18 29.73 -18.12 18.99
CA VAL A 18 29.63 -19.55 18.68
C VAL A 18 30.53 -19.84 17.50
N ALA A 19 31.67 -20.47 17.84
CA ALA A 19 32.59 -20.98 16.83
C ALA A 19 32.02 -22.28 16.27
N CYS A 20 31.84 -22.35 14.98
CA CYS A 20 31.50 -23.56 14.26
C CYS A 20 32.70 -24.52 14.25
N GLY A 21 32.58 -25.58 15.02
CA GLY A 21 33.59 -26.64 15.04
C GLY A 21 33.05 -27.87 14.29
N GLY A 22 33.80 -28.32 13.31
CA GLY A 22 33.43 -29.45 12.47
C GLY A 22 33.63 -30.81 13.10
N GLY A 23 33.04 -31.80 12.54
CA GLY A 23 33.31 -33.22 12.85
C GLY A 23 32.30 -34.18 12.26
N GLY A 24 32.52 -34.74 11.20
CA GLY A 24 32.79 -36.10 10.78
C GLY A 24 31.62 -37.08 10.65
N GLY A 25 31.43 -37.58 9.44
CA GLY A 25 31.12 -38.97 9.16
C GLY A 25 29.68 -39.41 8.98
N GLY A 26 29.35 -39.77 7.75
CA GLY A 26 28.16 -40.54 7.44
C GLY A 26 27.72 -40.35 6.00
N GLY A 27 28.12 -41.26 5.11
CA GLY A 27 27.86 -41.21 3.71
C GLY A 27 26.36 -41.29 3.36
N GLY A 28 25.86 -40.26 2.72
CA GLY A 28 24.64 -40.28 1.99
C GLY A 28 24.84 -39.35 0.82
N SER A 29 24.93 -39.95 -0.38
CA SER A 29 25.09 -39.20 -1.61
C SER A 29 23.80 -38.47 -1.95
N THR A 30 23.56 -37.33 -1.32
CA THR A 30 22.56 -36.39 -1.80
C THR A 30 23.27 -35.41 -2.70
N THR A 31 23.08 -35.60 -4.00
CA THR A 31 23.51 -34.65 -5.00
C THR A 31 22.91 -33.29 -4.64
N PRO A 32 23.73 -32.25 -4.45
CA PRO A 32 23.17 -30.91 -4.20
C PRO A 32 22.24 -30.52 -5.33
N PRO A 33 21.10 -29.90 -5.05
CA PRO A 33 20.27 -29.40 -6.13
C PRO A 33 21.09 -28.44 -7.00
N ALA A 34 20.97 -28.60 -8.29
CA ALA A 34 21.66 -27.74 -9.25
C ALA A 34 21.29 -26.27 -8.94
N PRO A 35 22.28 -25.38 -8.94
CA PRO A 35 21.98 -23.96 -8.71
C PRO A 35 20.97 -23.49 -9.76
N ALA A 36 19.98 -22.77 -9.30
CA ALA A 36 18.99 -22.17 -10.17
C ALA A 36 19.70 -21.30 -11.22
N PRO A 37 19.26 -21.35 -12.48
CA PRO A 37 19.92 -20.54 -13.50
C PRO A 37 19.88 -19.07 -13.09
N THR A 38 21.04 -18.46 -12.97
CA THR A 38 21.16 -17.04 -12.71
C THR A 38 20.59 -16.32 -13.93
N PRO A 39 19.65 -15.38 -13.76
CA PRO A 39 19.16 -14.63 -14.91
C PRO A 39 20.34 -13.94 -15.57
N SER A 40 20.55 -14.24 -16.84
CA SER A 40 21.59 -13.60 -17.62
C SER A 40 21.21 -12.13 -17.82
N VAL A 41 21.96 -11.25 -17.19
CA VAL A 41 21.83 -9.83 -17.48
C VAL A 41 22.36 -9.62 -18.90
N GLN A 42 21.45 -9.42 -19.84
CA GLN A 42 21.85 -9.01 -21.19
C GLN A 42 22.37 -7.58 -21.12
N VAL A 43 23.64 -7.42 -21.36
CA VAL A 43 24.21 -6.09 -21.53
C VAL A 43 23.78 -5.62 -22.92
N LEU A 44 22.89 -4.65 -22.97
CA LEU A 44 22.45 -4.06 -24.23
C LEU A 44 23.39 -2.93 -24.61
N ASP A 45 24.05 -3.06 -25.74
CA ASP A 45 24.97 -2.05 -26.25
C ASP A 45 24.23 -0.87 -26.89
N ASN A 46 22.97 -1.07 -27.27
CA ASN A 46 22.19 -0.07 -27.98
C ASN A 46 20.74 -0.16 -27.54
N THR A 47 20.11 0.97 -27.33
CA THR A 47 18.66 1.03 -26.99
C THR A 47 17.76 0.43 -28.07
N ALA A 48 18.22 0.41 -29.32
CA ALA A 48 17.49 -0.23 -30.41
C ALA A 48 17.40 -1.76 -30.27
N ASP A 49 18.20 -2.35 -29.40
CA ASP A 49 18.21 -3.80 -29.17
C ASP A 49 17.20 -4.20 -28.08
N ILE A 50 16.53 -3.23 -27.46
CA ILE A 50 15.50 -3.50 -26.46
C ILE A 50 14.26 -4.03 -27.18
N VAL A 51 13.92 -5.28 -26.91
CA VAL A 51 12.73 -5.91 -27.47
C VAL A 51 11.76 -6.21 -26.32
N ALA A 52 10.55 -5.69 -26.43
CA ALA A 52 9.49 -6.01 -25.46
C ALA A 52 9.05 -7.47 -25.63
N GLU A 53 8.70 -8.10 -24.53
CA GLU A 53 8.10 -9.43 -24.55
C GLU A 53 6.81 -9.40 -25.39
N ARG A 54 6.48 -10.51 -26.02
CA ARG A 54 5.33 -10.59 -26.96
C ARG A 54 4.00 -10.15 -26.30
N ASP A 55 3.85 -10.44 -25.04
CA ASP A 55 2.64 -10.12 -24.26
C ASP A 55 2.77 -8.82 -23.44
N PHE A 56 3.85 -8.06 -23.66
CA PHE A 56 4.04 -6.79 -22.98
C PHE A 56 2.97 -5.78 -23.43
N SER A 57 2.36 -5.10 -22.48
CA SER A 57 1.39 -4.02 -22.75
C SER A 57 1.71 -2.80 -21.91
N PHE A 58 1.57 -1.64 -22.51
CA PHE A 58 1.62 -0.36 -21.81
C PHE A 58 0.28 0.00 -21.15
N ASP A 59 -0.76 -0.77 -21.46
CA ASP A 59 -2.09 -0.54 -20.88
C ASP A 59 -2.11 -1.09 -19.46
N ILE A 60 -2.00 -0.19 -18.51
CA ILE A 60 -2.04 -0.50 -17.08
C ILE A 60 -3.33 0.02 -16.43
N GLY A 61 -4.26 0.54 -17.25
CA GLY A 61 -5.53 1.04 -16.77
C GLY A 61 -6.47 -0.10 -16.39
N GLU A 62 -7.19 0.07 -15.31
CA GLU A 62 -8.23 -0.83 -14.86
C GLU A 62 -9.49 -0.02 -14.57
N LYS A 63 -10.62 -0.46 -15.13
CA LYS A 63 -11.90 0.23 -14.90
C LYS A 63 -12.55 -0.29 -13.64
N ILE A 64 -12.97 0.64 -12.79
CA ILE A 64 -13.72 0.33 -11.57
C ILE A 64 -15.01 1.15 -11.55
N THR A 65 -15.99 0.66 -10.83
CA THR A 65 -17.22 1.41 -10.53
C THR A 65 -17.21 1.75 -9.04
N LEU A 66 -17.39 3.02 -8.73
CA LEU A 66 -17.55 3.49 -7.36
C LEU A 66 -18.97 4.01 -7.17
N SER A 67 -19.75 3.32 -6.36
CA SER A 67 -21.09 3.74 -5.96
C SER A 67 -20.98 4.62 -4.71
N VAL A 68 -21.56 5.81 -4.76
CA VAL A 68 -21.56 6.74 -3.63
C VAL A 68 -22.99 6.97 -3.18
N ASN A 69 -23.28 6.59 -1.97
CA ASN A 69 -24.60 6.79 -1.37
C ASN A 69 -24.49 7.77 -0.20
N TYR A 70 -24.75 9.04 -0.50
CA TYR A 70 -24.74 10.09 0.49
C TYR A 70 -26.15 10.33 1.02
N THR A 71 -26.32 10.19 2.32
CA THR A 71 -27.63 10.35 2.99
C THR A 71 -27.77 11.67 3.75
N GLY A 72 -26.72 12.48 3.76
CA GLY A 72 -26.73 13.78 4.40
C GLY A 72 -27.53 14.83 3.62
N SER A 73 -27.60 16.02 4.17
CA SER A 73 -28.33 17.14 3.57
C SER A 73 -27.42 18.32 3.19
N THR A 74 -26.13 18.19 3.43
CA THR A 74 -25.15 19.26 3.22
C THR A 74 -24.51 19.08 1.84
N GLU A 75 -24.31 20.17 1.12
CA GLU A 75 -23.50 20.14 -0.09
C GLU A 75 -22.05 19.91 0.29
N GLY A 76 -21.32 19.25 -0.59
CA GLY A 76 -19.92 18.98 -0.36
C GLY A 76 -19.25 18.30 -1.55
N ALA A 77 -17.99 18.00 -1.38
CA ALA A 77 -17.18 17.36 -2.41
C ALA A 77 -16.51 16.11 -1.84
N LEU A 78 -16.61 15.03 -2.58
CA LEU A 78 -15.88 13.79 -2.29
C LEU A 78 -14.65 13.75 -3.18
N HIS A 79 -13.49 13.94 -2.59
CA HIS A 79 -12.21 13.91 -3.30
C HIS A 79 -11.64 12.50 -3.26
N LEU A 80 -11.14 12.03 -4.40
CA LEU A 80 -10.48 10.72 -4.51
C LEU A 80 -9.00 10.91 -4.78
N TYR A 81 -8.18 10.07 -4.11
CA TYR A 81 -6.72 10.17 -4.15
C TYR A 81 -6.09 8.79 -4.35
N SER A 82 -4.94 8.77 -5.02
CA SER A 82 -4.22 7.52 -5.27
C SER A 82 -3.19 7.15 -4.19
N LYS A 83 -2.89 8.08 -3.26
CA LYS A 83 -1.87 7.83 -2.23
C LYS A 83 -2.32 8.34 -0.87
N ALA A 84 -1.81 7.67 0.17
CA ALA A 84 -1.91 8.17 1.54
C ALA A 84 -0.69 9.04 1.86
N ALA A 85 -0.90 10.11 2.62
CA ALA A 85 0.18 10.93 3.18
C ALA A 85 0.69 10.30 4.47
N TYR A 86 -0.22 9.92 5.37
CA TYR A 86 0.15 9.29 6.64
C TYR A 86 -1.09 8.67 7.30
N THR A 87 -0.84 7.87 8.33
CA THR A 87 -1.90 7.32 9.17
C THR A 87 -1.81 7.94 10.56
N THR A 88 -2.93 8.40 11.07
CA THR A 88 -3.00 9.01 12.41
C THR A 88 -2.81 7.95 13.51
N ALA A 89 -2.59 8.41 14.73
CA ALA A 89 -2.48 7.51 15.89
C ALA A 89 -3.77 6.70 16.12
N ASN A 90 -4.90 7.20 15.67
CA ASN A 90 -6.20 6.52 15.81
C ASN A 90 -6.46 5.52 14.67
N GLY A 91 -5.59 5.46 13.69
CA GLY A 91 -5.74 4.55 12.55
C GLY A 91 -6.38 5.18 11.31
N ASP A 92 -6.78 6.45 11.38
CA ASP A 92 -7.36 7.13 10.22
C ASP A 92 -6.28 7.40 9.18
N VAL A 93 -6.57 7.08 7.94
CA VAL A 93 -5.64 7.30 6.84
C VAL A 93 -5.96 8.64 6.19
N ILE A 94 -4.96 9.51 6.15
CA ILE A 94 -5.07 10.84 5.55
C ILE A 94 -4.48 10.76 4.13
N ALA A 95 -5.27 11.16 3.16
CA ALA A 95 -4.86 11.14 1.76
C ALA A 95 -3.79 12.20 1.46
N ASP A 96 -2.96 11.93 0.47
CA ASP A 96 -1.96 12.88 -0.02
C ASP A 96 -2.65 13.87 -0.99
N PRO A 97 -2.76 15.14 -0.65
CA PRO A 97 -3.45 16.11 -1.51
C PRO A 97 -2.85 16.25 -2.91
N THR A 98 -1.57 15.92 -3.08
CA THR A 98 -0.90 16.01 -4.38
C THR A 98 -1.26 14.85 -5.31
N SER A 99 -1.90 13.80 -4.78
CA SER A 99 -2.26 12.60 -5.51
C SER A 99 -3.74 12.54 -5.90
N ARG A 100 -4.43 13.69 -5.90
CA ARG A 100 -5.87 13.73 -6.20
C ARG A 100 -6.16 13.26 -7.62
N VAL A 101 -7.02 12.26 -7.72
CA VAL A 101 -7.45 11.65 -8.99
C VAL A 101 -8.64 12.42 -9.57
N THR A 102 -9.65 12.64 -8.72
CA THR A 102 -10.88 13.33 -9.16
C THR A 102 -11.66 13.88 -7.97
N THR A 103 -12.72 14.61 -8.26
CA THR A 103 -13.67 15.11 -7.27
C THR A 103 -15.09 14.77 -7.74
N LEU A 104 -15.88 14.21 -6.85
CA LEU A 104 -17.27 13.85 -7.09
C LEU A 104 -18.19 14.72 -6.23
N TYR A 105 -19.38 14.94 -6.73
CA TYR A 105 -20.45 15.66 -6.00
C TYR A 105 -21.61 14.68 -5.84
N PRO A 106 -21.75 14.03 -4.68
CA PRO A 106 -22.69 12.89 -4.51
C PRO A 106 -24.15 13.22 -4.79
N ASN A 107 -24.54 14.47 -4.63
CA ASN A 107 -25.90 14.91 -4.97
C ASN A 107 -26.16 14.94 -6.50
N MET A 108 -25.13 14.72 -7.30
CA MET A 108 -25.22 14.76 -8.76
C MET A 108 -24.89 13.43 -9.44
N ALA A 109 -24.26 12.50 -8.71
CA ALA A 109 -23.81 11.24 -9.30
C ALA A 109 -23.81 10.12 -8.24
N GLY A 110 -24.58 9.05 -8.47
CA GLY A 110 -24.59 7.88 -7.62
C GLY A 110 -23.46 6.92 -7.94
N ASP A 111 -23.40 6.45 -9.18
CA ASP A 111 -22.35 5.53 -9.66
C ASP A 111 -21.40 6.25 -10.59
N VAL A 112 -20.11 6.09 -10.35
CA VAL A 112 -19.07 6.73 -11.14
C VAL A 112 -18.09 5.66 -11.64
N GLU A 113 -17.88 5.66 -12.95
CA GLU A 113 -16.87 4.81 -13.58
C GLU A 113 -15.55 5.56 -13.60
N LEU A 114 -14.50 4.92 -13.12
CA LEU A 114 -13.15 5.48 -13.04
C LEU A 114 -12.16 4.52 -13.69
N GLU A 115 -11.14 5.08 -14.32
CA GLU A 115 -9.99 4.31 -14.75
C GLU A 115 -8.86 4.56 -13.77
N VAL A 116 -8.38 3.50 -13.13
CA VAL A 116 -7.31 3.56 -12.15
C VAL A 116 -6.10 2.77 -12.66
N ASN A 117 -4.94 3.01 -12.07
CA ASN A 117 -3.75 2.23 -12.40
C ASN A 117 -3.90 0.85 -11.74
N GLY A 118 -3.79 -0.22 -12.52
CA GLY A 118 -3.92 -1.60 -12.03
C GLY A 118 -2.88 -2.01 -10.99
N ASN A 119 -1.84 -1.20 -10.80
CA ASN A 119 -0.85 -1.43 -9.74
C ASN A 119 -1.24 -0.77 -8.41
N TRP A 120 -2.32 0.02 -8.38
CA TRP A 120 -2.77 0.60 -7.11
C TRP A 120 -3.45 -0.46 -6.27
N THR A 121 -3.13 -0.49 -5.00
CA THR A 121 -3.76 -1.41 -4.04
C THR A 121 -4.90 -0.74 -3.28
N HIS A 122 -4.92 0.57 -3.25
CA HIS A 122 -5.93 1.36 -2.54
C HIS A 122 -6.28 2.63 -3.30
N LEU A 123 -7.51 3.06 -3.09
CA LEU A 123 -7.98 4.39 -3.42
C LEU A 123 -8.40 5.05 -2.09
N TYR A 124 -8.11 6.32 -1.92
CA TYR A 124 -8.44 7.05 -0.69
C TYR A 124 -9.51 8.07 -1.01
N ALA A 125 -10.51 8.19 -0.15
CA ALA A 125 -11.61 9.13 -0.33
C ALA A 125 -11.69 10.07 0.86
N GLN A 126 -12.00 11.35 0.60
CA GLN A 126 -12.21 12.35 1.64
C GLN A 126 -13.44 13.18 1.30
N TRP A 127 -14.33 13.29 2.27
CA TRP A 127 -15.53 14.12 2.16
C TRP A 127 -15.31 15.48 2.82
N UNK A 128 -15.49 16.64 2.24
CA UNK A 128 -15.39 17.55 2.65
C UNK A 128 -16.46 18.13 2.71
N PRO A 129 -17.43 18.35 3.48
CA PRO A 129 -18.70 19.11 3.46
C PRO A 129 -18.48 20.63 3.36
N MET A 130 -19.47 21.30 2.78
CA MET A 130 -19.44 22.77 2.67
C MET A 130 -20.14 23.43 3.85
N SER A 131 -20.29 22.72 4.96
CA SER A 131 -20.99 23.22 6.15
C SER A 131 -20.27 22.71 7.40
N ALA A 132 -20.18 23.57 8.42
CA ALA A 132 -19.63 23.19 9.71
C ALA A 132 -20.55 22.27 10.52
N GLN A 133 -21.74 21.99 10.03
CA GLN A 133 -22.68 21.09 10.70
C GLN A 133 -22.38 19.62 10.47
N GLU A 134 -21.55 19.32 9.50
CA GLU A 134 -21.14 17.95 9.15
C GLU A 134 -19.61 17.85 9.20
N SER A 135 -19.11 16.71 9.63
CA SER A 135 -17.68 16.48 9.77
C SER A 135 -17.07 15.92 8.50
N GLU A 136 -15.81 16.24 8.27
CA GLU A 136 -15.01 15.57 7.25
C GLU A 136 -14.90 14.09 7.58
N GLN A 137 -14.91 13.26 6.54
CA GLN A 137 -14.77 11.81 6.69
C GLN A 137 -13.73 11.30 5.69
N ASN A 138 -13.05 10.23 6.06
CA ASN A 138 -11.99 9.64 5.25
C ASN A 138 -12.19 8.12 5.12
N TRP A 139 -11.89 7.58 3.95
CA TRP A 139 -11.97 6.14 3.69
C TRP A 139 -10.70 5.69 2.98
N SER A 140 -10.32 4.46 3.27
CA SER A 140 -9.32 3.71 2.52
C SER A 140 -10.03 2.53 1.86
N ILE A 141 -10.08 2.52 0.55
CA ILE A 141 -10.79 1.53 -0.25
C ILE A 141 -9.75 0.58 -0.84
N ALA A 142 -9.71 -0.67 -0.38
CA ALA A 142 -8.80 -1.66 -0.93
C ALA A 142 -9.30 -2.11 -2.32
N LEU A 143 -8.45 -1.99 -3.33
CA LEU A 143 -8.77 -2.35 -4.71
C LEU A 143 -8.51 -3.85 -4.93
N ASN A 144 -9.30 -4.69 -4.29
CA ASN A 144 -9.13 -6.15 -4.32
C ASN A 144 -10.42 -6.91 -4.67
N ASN A 145 -11.44 -6.20 -5.15
CA ASN A 145 -12.72 -6.82 -5.52
C ASN A 145 -12.64 -7.30 -6.96
N SER A 146 -12.85 -8.60 -7.17
CA SER A 146 -12.77 -9.23 -8.49
C SER A 146 -13.76 -8.66 -9.53
N ASN A 147 -14.84 -8.03 -9.06
CA ASN A 147 -15.83 -7.41 -9.94
C ASN A 147 -15.58 -5.92 -10.15
N ASN A 148 -14.54 -5.37 -9.53
CA ASN A 148 -14.17 -3.96 -9.63
C ASN A 148 -15.29 -2.98 -9.24
N ASN A 149 -16.17 -3.42 -8.32
CA ASN A 149 -17.26 -2.60 -7.81
C ASN A 149 -16.99 -2.25 -6.35
N TYR A 150 -17.01 -0.98 -6.04
CA TYR A 150 -16.73 -0.44 -4.71
C TYR A 150 -17.85 0.48 -4.27
N HIS A 151 -17.98 0.69 -2.97
CA HIS A 151 -19.13 1.40 -2.41
C HIS A 151 -18.72 2.24 -1.20
N ILE A 152 -19.28 3.46 -1.11
CA ILE A 152 -19.14 4.35 0.05
C ILE A 152 -20.54 4.80 0.47
N ASP A 153 -20.86 4.62 1.75
CA ASP A 153 -22.07 5.16 2.40
C ASP A 153 -21.68 6.20 3.43
N PHE A 154 -22.39 7.34 3.49
CA PHE A 154 -22.17 8.34 4.53
C PHE A 154 -23.30 9.36 4.63
#